data_263535d966127425eaacd930bd6ec6aa
#
_entry.id   263535d966127425eaacd930bd6ec6aa
#
_cell.length_a   1.000
_cell.length_b   1.000
_cell.length_c   1.000
_cell.angle_alpha   90.00
_cell.angle_beta   90.00
_cell.angle_gamma   90.00
#
_symmetry.space_group_name_H-M   'P 1'
#
loop_
_entity.id
_entity.type
_entity.pdbx_description
1 polymer ?
#
loop_
_entity_poly.entity_id
_entity_poly.type
_entity_poly.pdbx_seq_one_letter_code
_entity_poly.pdbx_strand_id
1 'polypeptide(L)'
;VRVINLLQRPTNGEVIIEGSDITKFNRKQLRKTRLNIGMIFQHFNLISGSTIAENVAFSLYANNYPKDKIKDRVKELLEIVHLPEKADAYPANLSGGQKQRVAIARALANNPDILLCDEATSALDIENTEEIVELLREINEKTHITIVFITHEMDVAKKSVSYTHLRA
;
A
#
# COMPACT_ATOMS: atom_id res chain seq x y z
N VAL A 1 -3.43 9.47 -8.50
CA VAL A 1 -3.67 8.14 -7.88
C VAL A 1 -5.14 7.86 -7.68
N ARG A 2 -5.91 8.78 -7.07
CA ARG A 2 -7.32 8.56 -6.70
C ARG A 2 -8.25 8.24 -7.88
N VAL A 3 -7.87 8.59 -9.11
CA VAL A 3 -8.60 8.23 -10.33
C VAL A 3 -8.35 6.77 -10.71
N ILE A 4 -7.14 6.24 -10.50
CA ILE A 4 -6.79 4.87 -10.89
C ILE A 4 -7.66 3.83 -10.15
N ASN A 5 -7.97 4.06 -8.87
CA ASN A 5 -8.85 3.19 -8.09
C ASN A 5 -10.30 3.70 -7.98
N LEU A 6 -10.64 4.74 -8.77
CA LEU A 6 -11.93 5.42 -8.79
C LEU A 6 -12.43 5.88 -7.40
N LEU A 7 -11.53 6.28 -6.50
CA LEU A 7 -11.90 7.09 -5.34
C LEU A 7 -12.40 8.46 -5.79
N GLN A 8 -11.87 8.94 -6.93
CA GLN A 8 -12.35 10.10 -7.66
C GLN A 8 -12.64 9.69 -9.10
N ARG A 9 -13.84 9.96 -9.60
CA ARG A 9 -14.18 9.68 -11.00
C ARG A 9 -13.52 10.69 -11.92
N PRO A 10 -12.97 10.25 -13.08
CA PRO A 10 -12.46 11.17 -14.09
C PRO A 10 -13.62 12.00 -14.69
N THR A 11 -13.35 13.24 -15.08
CA THR A 11 -14.32 14.07 -15.80
C THR A 11 -14.59 13.53 -17.20
N ASN A 12 -13.52 13.05 -17.86
CA ASN A 12 -13.57 12.43 -19.18
C ASN A 12 -12.54 11.29 -19.24
N GLY A 13 -12.74 10.38 -20.21
CA GLY A 13 -11.86 9.23 -20.41
C GLY A 13 -12.29 7.99 -19.65
N GLU A 14 -11.48 6.97 -19.74
CA GLU A 14 -11.71 5.65 -19.15
C GLU A 14 -10.49 5.20 -18.34
N VAL A 15 -10.72 4.29 -17.40
CA VAL A 15 -9.64 3.62 -16.63
C VAL A 15 -9.75 2.13 -16.88
N ILE A 16 -8.75 1.59 -17.57
CA ILE A 16 -8.69 0.17 -17.92
C ILE A 16 -7.74 -0.55 -16.97
N ILE A 17 -8.24 -1.55 -16.24
CA ILE A 17 -7.45 -2.45 -15.39
C ILE A 17 -7.77 -3.88 -15.84
N GLU A 18 -6.73 -4.66 -16.14
CA GLU A 18 -6.85 -6.04 -16.63
C GLU A 18 -7.85 -6.16 -17.82
N GLY A 19 -7.76 -5.21 -18.74
CA GLY A 19 -8.63 -5.18 -19.95
C GLY A 19 -10.07 -4.74 -19.69
N SER A 20 -10.44 -4.36 -18.47
CA SER A 20 -11.79 -3.93 -18.10
C SER A 20 -11.84 -2.45 -17.79
N ASP A 21 -12.79 -1.73 -18.41
CA ASP A 21 -13.06 -0.32 -18.09
C ASP A 21 -13.82 -0.21 -16.77
N ILE A 22 -13.09 0.08 -15.69
CA ILE A 22 -13.65 0.14 -14.35
C ILE A 22 -14.55 1.37 -14.13
N THR A 23 -14.52 2.37 -15.02
CA THR A 23 -15.39 3.56 -14.92
C THR A 23 -16.86 3.20 -15.07
N LYS A 24 -17.15 2.09 -15.76
CA LYS A 24 -18.49 1.53 -16.00
C LYS A 24 -18.97 0.59 -14.89
N PHE A 25 -18.10 0.28 -13.92
CA PHE A 25 -18.42 -0.68 -12.87
C PHE A 25 -19.42 -0.13 -11.85
N ASN A 26 -20.32 -1.00 -11.39
CA ASN A 26 -21.19 -0.74 -10.25
C ASN A 26 -20.40 -0.84 -8.93
N ARG A 27 -21.03 -0.46 -7.80
CA ARG A 27 -20.39 -0.44 -6.48
C ARG A 27 -19.81 -1.80 -6.06
N LYS A 28 -20.51 -2.90 -6.38
CA LYS A 28 -20.09 -4.27 -6.02
C LYS A 28 -18.85 -4.68 -6.82
N GLN A 29 -18.84 -4.38 -8.12
CA GLN A 29 -17.69 -4.63 -9.01
C GLN A 29 -16.48 -3.80 -8.58
N LEU A 30 -16.66 -2.50 -8.34
CA LEU A 30 -15.58 -1.62 -7.85
C LEU A 30 -14.99 -2.09 -6.52
N ARG A 31 -15.85 -2.55 -5.58
CA ARG A 31 -15.36 -3.11 -4.31
C ARG A 31 -14.46 -4.33 -4.57
N LYS A 32 -14.87 -5.22 -5.47
CA LYS A 32 -14.07 -6.41 -5.84
C LYS A 32 -12.74 -6.00 -6.48
N THR A 33 -12.75 -5.09 -7.46
CA THR A 33 -11.52 -4.61 -8.12
C THR A 33 -10.56 -3.96 -7.13
N ARG A 34 -11.08 -3.17 -6.17
CA ARG A 34 -10.25 -2.52 -5.13
C ARG A 34 -9.59 -3.49 -4.15
N LEU A 35 -10.02 -4.74 -4.06
CA LEU A 35 -9.31 -5.76 -3.28
C LEU A 35 -7.95 -6.10 -3.89
N ASN A 36 -7.86 -6.02 -5.23
CA ASN A 36 -6.64 -6.27 -5.98
C ASN A 36 -5.77 -5.01 -6.11
N ILE A 37 -6.15 -3.90 -5.48
CA ILE A 37 -5.40 -2.64 -5.50
C ILE A 37 -5.09 -2.23 -4.07
N GLY A 38 -3.86 -2.42 -3.64
CA GLY A 38 -3.35 -1.86 -2.39
C GLY A 38 -3.13 -0.35 -2.54
N MET A 39 -3.34 0.41 -1.47
CA MET A 39 -3.09 1.85 -1.48
C MET A 39 -2.36 2.29 -0.23
N ILE A 40 -1.27 3.02 -0.45
CA ILE A 40 -0.47 3.68 0.58
C ILE A 40 -0.69 5.18 0.40
N PHE A 41 -1.10 5.84 1.48
CA PHE A 41 -1.40 7.27 1.51
C PHE A 41 -0.22 8.06 2.09
N GLN A 42 -0.15 9.34 1.82
CA GLN A 42 0.79 10.30 2.40
C GLN A 42 0.79 10.26 3.94
N HIS A 43 -0.38 10.19 4.55
CA HIS A 43 -0.53 9.96 5.98
C HIS A 43 -0.73 8.46 6.23
N PHE A 44 -0.09 7.94 7.27
CA PHE A 44 -0.09 6.50 7.59
C PHE A 44 -1.50 5.93 7.83
N ASN A 45 -2.45 6.77 8.28
CA ASN A 45 -3.85 6.41 8.56
C ASN A 45 -3.98 5.17 9.46
N LEU A 46 -3.09 5.03 10.44
CA LEU A 46 -3.15 3.94 11.42
C LEU A 46 -4.20 4.26 12.49
N ILE A 47 -4.88 3.21 12.94
CA ILE A 47 -5.87 3.28 14.03
C ILE A 47 -5.08 3.36 15.34
N SER A 48 -5.08 4.53 15.98
CA SER A 48 -4.25 4.82 17.16
C SER A 48 -4.56 3.96 18.38
N GLY A 49 -5.82 3.55 18.52
CA GLY A 49 -6.29 2.71 19.63
C GLY A 49 -6.13 1.21 19.41
N SER A 50 -5.52 0.79 18.30
CA SER A 50 -5.29 -0.61 17.95
C SER A 50 -3.80 -0.92 17.88
N THR A 51 -3.43 -2.16 18.19
CA THR A 51 -2.05 -2.64 18.03
C THR A 51 -1.64 -2.66 16.55
N ILE A 52 -0.38 -2.86 16.27
CA ILE A 52 0.14 -2.97 14.91
C ILE A 52 -0.43 -4.22 14.22
N ALA A 53 -0.52 -5.34 14.92
CA ALA A 53 -1.15 -6.55 14.40
C ALA A 53 -2.62 -6.31 14.02
N GLU A 54 -3.39 -5.61 14.87
CA GLU A 54 -4.79 -5.26 14.59
C GLU A 54 -4.92 -4.30 13.42
N ASN A 55 -4.01 -3.32 13.28
CA ASN A 55 -3.97 -2.41 12.14
C ASN A 55 -3.78 -3.15 10.81
N VAL A 56 -2.88 -4.14 10.77
CA VAL A 56 -2.68 -4.98 9.58
C VAL A 56 -3.87 -5.91 9.35
N ALA A 57 -4.39 -6.54 10.41
CA ALA A 57 -5.53 -7.45 10.34
C ALA A 57 -6.83 -6.75 9.88
N PHE A 58 -6.96 -5.44 10.09
CA PHE A 58 -8.17 -4.69 9.75
C PHE A 58 -8.61 -4.90 8.29
N SER A 59 -7.66 -4.86 7.35
CA SER A 59 -7.94 -5.11 5.92
C SER A 59 -8.41 -6.54 5.66
N LEU A 60 -7.87 -7.51 6.38
CA LEU A 60 -8.25 -8.93 6.28
C LEU A 60 -9.68 -9.16 6.78
N TYR A 61 -10.03 -8.59 7.94
CA TYR A 61 -11.40 -8.65 8.48
C TYR A 61 -12.42 -7.99 7.56
N ALA A 62 -12.10 -6.81 7.02
CA ALA A 62 -12.98 -6.07 6.12
C ALA A 62 -13.29 -6.82 4.82
N ASN A 63 -12.44 -7.77 4.43
CA ASN A 63 -12.54 -8.55 3.20
C ASN A 63 -12.88 -10.02 3.42
N ASN A 64 -13.36 -10.38 4.63
CA ASN A 64 -13.77 -11.74 4.99
C ASN A 64 -12.66 -12.79 4.77
N TYR A 65 -11.40 -12.43 5.03
CA TYR A 65 -10.30 -13.39 4.99
C TYR A 65 -10.56 -14.51 6.02
N PRO A 66 -10.17 -15.77 5.76
CA PRO A 66 -10.38 -16.89 6.70
C PRO A 66 -9.81 -16.57 8.08
N LYS A 67 -10.68 -16.58 9.10
CA LYS A 67 -10.34 -16.11 10.46
C LYS A 67 -9.19 -16.90 11.09
N ASP A 68 -9.13 -18.19 10.84
CA ASP A 68 -8.09 -19.11 11.28
C ASP A 68 -6.70 -18.79 10.69
N LYS A 69 -6.65 -18.13 9.53
CA LYS A 69 -5.41 -17.76 8.82
C LYS A 69 -4.96 -16.32 9.04
N ILE A 70 -5.78 -15.48 9.71
CA ILE A 70 -5.44 -14.05 9.86
C ILE A 70 -4.16 -13.87 10.66
N LYS A 71 -3.98 -14.61 11.77
CA LYS A 71 -2.80 -14.48 12.62
C LYS A 71 -1.51 -14.80 11.88
N ASP A 72 -1.49 -15.88 11.12
CA ASP A 72 -0.32 -16.29 10.35
C ASP A 72 -0.04 -15.29 9.22
N ARG A 73 -1.08 -14.79 8.54
CA ARG A 73 -0.93 -13.78 7.50
C ARG A 73 -0.40 -12.45 8.06
N VAL A 74 -0.86 -12.01 9.22
CA VAL A 74 -0.36 -10.81 9.88
C VAL A 74 1.12 -10.97 10.23
N LYS A 75 1.51 -12.12 10.78
CA LYS A 75 2.91 -12.42 11.09
C LYS A 75 3.79 -12.36 9.84
N GLU A 76 3.38 -13.03 8.77
CA GLU A 76 4.08 -12.99 7.47
C GLU A 76 4.25 -11.55 6.95
N LEU A 77 3.18 -10.74 7.00
CA LEU A 77 3.21 -9.35 6.55
C LEU A 77 4.16 -8.48 7.38
N LEU A 78 4.21 -8.69 8.70
CA LEU A 78 5.14 -7.98 9.57
C LEU A 78 6.60 -8.40 9.34
N GLU A 79 6.83 -9.67 9.00
CA GLU A 79 8.16 -10.15 8.56
C GLU A 79 8.59 -9.50 7.24
N ILE A 80 7.68 -9.39 6.26
CA ILE A 80 7.94 -8.73 4.95
C ILE A 80 8.39 -7.28 5.14
N VAL A 81 7.78 -6.56 6.10
CA VAL A 81 8.12 -5.15 6.35
C VAL A 81 9.16 -4.95 7.45
N HIS A 82 9.82 -6.02 7.90
CA HIS A 82 10.88 -6.03 8.90
C HIS A 82 10.45 -5.46 10.27
N LEU A 83 9.23 -5.80 10.73
CA LEU A 83 8.68 -5.37 12.03
C LEU A 83 8.00 -6.51 12.82
N PRO A 84 8.50 -7.76 12.81
CA PRO A 84 7.82 -8.87 13.48
C PRO A 84 7.69 -8.65 15.00
N GLU A 85 8.66 -7.97 15.63
CA GLU A 85 8.72 -7.70 17.05
C GLU A 85 7.75 -6.59 17.51
N LYS A 86 7.14 -5.85 16.58
CA LYS A 86 6.24 -4.73 16.86
C LYS A 86 4.76 -5.10 16.83
N ALA A 87 4.41 -6.38 16.69
CA ALA A 87 3.03 -6.83 16.56
C ALA A 87 2.09 -6.27 17.63
N ASP A 88 2.54 -6.29 18.90
CA ASP A 88 1.75 -5.85 20.06
C ASP A 88 1.97 -4.37 20.44
N ALA A 89 2.82 -3.64 19.71
CA ALA A 89 3.02 -2.22 19.90
C ALA A 89 1.83 -1.40 19.39
N TYR A 90 1.72 -0.15 19.84
CA TYR A 90 0.75 0.82 19.35
C TYR A 90 1.41 1.84 18.41
N PRO A 91 0.66 2.46 17.48
CA PRO A 91 1.22 3.45 16.55
C PRO A 91 1.97 4.61 17.24
N ALA A 92 1.58 5.00 18.44
CA ALA A 92 2.25 6.04 19.21
C ALA A 92 3.72 5.70 19.55
N ASN A 93 4.06 4.41 19.62
CA ASN A 93 5.39 3.92 19.98
C ASN A 93 6.31 3.69 18.75
N LEU A 94 5.87 4.08 17.54
CA LEU A 94 6.60 3.87 16.30
C LEU A 94 7.15 5.16 15.72
N SER A 95 8.34 5.08 15.09
CA SER A 95 8.88 6.15 14.24
C SER A 95 8.03 6.35 12.98
N GLY A 96 8.26 7.45 12.25
CA GLY A 96 7.60 7.71 10.96
C GLY A 96 7.82 6.59 9.96
N GLY A 97 9.06 6.15 9.77
CA GLY A 97 9.41 5.03 8.88
C GLY A 97 8.75 3.72 9.29
N GLN A 98 8.71 3.42 10.60
CA GLN A 98 8.00 2.23 11.09
C GLN A 98 6.49 2.30 10.84
N LYS A 99 5.86 3.46 11.05
CA LYS A 99 4.42 3.66 10.72
C LYS A 99 4.15 3.43 9.24
N GLN A 100 5.06 3.89 8.38
CA GLN A 100 4.94 3.68 6.93
C GLN A 100 5.08 2.20 6.57
N ARG A 101 6.01 1.47 7.17
CA ARG A 101 6.16 0.02 6.99
C ARG A 101 4.87 -0.73 7.38
N VAL A 102 4.20 -0.33 8.46
CA VAL A 102 2.89 -0.89 8.86
C VAL A 102 1.80 -0.57 7.82
N ALA A 103 1.78 0.66 7.28
CA ALA A 103 0.83 1.03 6.23
C ALA A 103 1.05 0.21 4.95
N ILE A 104 2.31 -0.10 4.61
CA ILE A 104 2.66 -1.02 3.51
C ILE A 104 2.15 -2.43 3.80
N ALA A 105 2.41 -3.00 4.99
CA ALA A 105 1.93 -4.32 5.39
C ALA A 105 0.40 -4.42 5.26
N ARG A 106 -0.32 -3.41 5.73
CA ARG A 106 -1.78 -3.32 5.61
C ARG A 106 -2.25 -3.26 4.15
N ALA A 107 -1.54 -2.54 3.27
CA ALA A 107 -1.86 -2.46 1.86
C ALA A 107 -1.65 -3.80 1.13
N LEU A 108 -0.66 -4.59 1.56
CA LEU A 108 -0.35 -5.93 1.02
C LEU A 108 -1.26 -7.03 1.56
N ALA A 109 -2.10 -6.76 2.56
CA ALA A 109 -2.83 -7.79 3.31
C ALA A 109 -3.65 -8.73 2.42
N ASN A 110 -4.29 -8.22 1.37
CA ASN A 110 -5.15 -8.98 0.47
C ASN A 110 -4.44 -9.52 -0.79
N ASN A 111 -3.12 -9.57 -0.82
CA ASN A 111 -2.33 -9.94 -2.00
C ASN A 111 -2.75 -9.16 -3.26
N PRO A 112 -2.64 -7.82 -3.25
CA PRO A 112 -3.03 -7.03 -4.40
C PRO A 112 -2.07 -7.24 -5.58
N ASP A 113 -2.59 -7.08 -6.80
CA ASP A 113 -1.78 -7.11 -8.04
C ASP A 113 -1.14 -5.76 -8.34
N ILE A 114 -1.72 -4.68 -7.78
CA ILE A 114 -1.27 -3.30 -7.96
C ILE A 114 -1.15 -2.63 -6.60
N LEU A 115 -0.04 -1.94 -6.36
CA LEU A 115 0.20 -1.11 -5.18
C LEU A 115 0.34 0.36 -5.61
N LEU A 116 -0.59 1.19 -5.17
CA LEU A 116 -0.59 2.64 -5.44
C LEU A 116 0.05 3.38 -4.27
N CYS A 117 1.16 4.07 -4.51
CA CYS A 117 1.88 4.86 -3.52
C CYS A 117 1.62 6.36 -3.80
N ASP A 118 0.78 6.99 -2.99
CA ASP A 118 0.40 8.41 -3.11
C ASP A 118 1.25 9.23 -2.13
N GLU A 119 2.38 9.75 -2.62
CA GLU A 119 3.35 10.50 -1.80
C GLU A 119 3.80 9.74 -0.54
N ALA A 120 4.07 8.46 -0.68
CA ALA A 120 4.31 7.53 0.43
C ALA A 120 5.55 7.86 1.29
N THR A 121 6.41 8.78 0.84
CA THR A 121 7.65 9.18 1.53
C THR A 121 7.65 10.63 1.98
N SER A 122 6.69 11.46 1.57
CA SER A 122 6.69 12.91 1.79
C SER A 122 6.65 13.34 3.27
N ALA A 123 6.27 12.44 4.18
CA ALA A 123 6.24 12.69 5.64
C ALA A 123 7.46 12.09 6.36
N LEU A 124 8.49 11.65 5.63
CA LEU A 124 9.68 10.99 6.14
C LEU A 124 10.92 11.85 5.91
N ASP A 125 11.95 11.64 6.73
CA ASP A 125 13.29 12.14 6.45
C ASP A 125 13.97 11.32 5.33
N ILE A 126 15.13 11.79 4.87
CA ILE A 126 15.85 11.21 3.72
C ILE A 126 16.22 9.74 3.98
N GLU A 127 16.70 9.40 5.17
CA GLU A 127 17.14 8.04 5.51
C GLU A 127 15.96 7.07 5.52
N ASN A 128 14.87 7.40 6.20
CA ASN A 128 13.66 6.60 6.20
C ASN A 128 13.03 6.50 4.79
N THR A 129 13.14 7.54 3.96
CA THR A 129 12.68 7.53 2.58
C THR A 129 13.43 6.48 1.76
N GLU A 130 14.77 6.42 1.85
CA GLU A 130 15.59 5.44 1.15
C GLU A 130 15.24 4.00 1.58
N GLU A 131 15.07 3.77 2.87
CA GLU A 131 14.66 2.47 3.40
C GLU A 131 13.27 2.03 2.88
N ILE A 132 12.31 2.94 2.77
CA ILE A 132 10.97 2.61 2.24
C ILE A 132 11.03 2.30 0.74
N VAL A 133 11.81 3.04 -0.04
CA VAL A 133 11.99 2.77 -1.47
C VAL A 133 12.64 1.39 -1.68
N GLU A 134 13.67 1.06 -0.90
CA GLU A 134 14.32 -0.25 -1.00
C GLU A 134 13.37 -1.38 -0.58
N LEU A 135 12.61 -1.22 0.50
CA LEU A 135 11.59 -2.19 0.90
C LEU A 135 10.56 -2.43 -0.22
N LEU A 136 10.08 -1.37 -0.89
CA LEU A 136 9.14 -1.51 -1.99
C LEU A 136 9.76 -2.24 -3.18
N ARG A 137 11.06 -2.03 -3.46
CA ARG A 137 11.81 -2.77 -4.48
C ARG A 137 11.90 -4.26 -4.14
N GLU A 138 12.30 -4.60 -2.90
CA GLU A 138 12.32 -6.00 -2.44
C GLU A 138 10.96 -6.68 -2.59
N ILE A 139 9.87 -5.98 -2.22
CA ILE A 139 8.51 -6.49 -2.37
C ILE A 139 8.19 -6.75 -3.84
N ASN A 140 8.50 -5.79 -4.74
CA ASN A 140 8.27 -5.96 -6.17
C ASN A 140 9.05 -7.16 -6.75
N GLU A 141 10.33 -7.31 -6.41
CA GLU A 141 11.17 -8.41 -6.87
C GLU A 141 10.67 -9.78 -6.39
N LYS A 142 10.20 -9.86 -5.14
CA LYS A 142 9.71 -11.12 -4.55
C LYS A 142 8.30 -11.50 -5.01
N THR A 143 7.43 -10.53 -5.22
CA THR A 143 5.99 -10.77 -5.46
C THR A 143 5.53 -10.44 -6.87
N HIS A 144 6.37 -9.75 -7.66
CA HIS A 144 6.04 -9.22 -8.99
C HIS A 144 4.82 -8.30 -9.03
N ILE A 145 4.46 -7.70 -7.88
CA ILE A 145 3.37 -6.72 -7.77
C ILE A 145 3.70 -5.47 -8.60
N THR A 146 2.74 -4.94 -9.33
CA THR A 146 2.93 -3.66 -10.02
C THR A 146 2.87 -2.50 -9.04
N ILE A 147 3.96 -1.73 -8.91
CA ILE A 147 3.99 -0.56 -8.02
C ILE A 147 3.88 0.71 -8.85
N VAL A 148 2.86 1.52 -8.56
CA VAL A 148 2.69 2.87 -9.12
C VAL A 148 3.05 3.86 -8.05
N PHE A 149 4.21 4.51 -8.21
CA PHE A 149 4.76 5.45 -7.24
C PHE A 149 4.56 6.89 -7.72
N ILE A 150 3.92 7.72 -6.91
CA ILE A 150 3.77 9.16 -7.17
C ILE A 150 4.52 9.93 -6.10
N THR A 151 5.43 10.76 -6.55
CA THR A 151 6.23 11.65 -5.72
C THR A 151 6.52 12.94 -6.47
N HIS A 152 6.69 14.02 -5.73
CA HIS A 152 7.24 15.27 -6.23
C HIS A 152 8.77 15.40 -5.98
N GLU A 153 9.36 14.42 -5.29
CA GLU A 153 10.78 14.36 -4.99
C GLU A 153 11.53 13.65 -6.13
N MET A 154 12.29 14.41 -6.93
CA MET A 154 12.98 13.90 -8.13
C MET A 154 14.02 12.82 -7.82
N ASP A 155 14.69 12.90 -6.66
CA ASP A 155 15.69 11.92 -6.27
C ASP A 155 15.05 10.58 -5.88
N VAL A 156 13.89 10.61 -5.25
CA VAL A 156 13.06 9.43 -4.97
C VAL A 156 12.58 8.81 -6.28
N ALA A 157 12.09 9.64 -7.22
CA ALA A 157 11.66 9.16 -8.52
C ALA A 157 12.78 8.42 -9.26
N LYS A 158 14.00 8.94 -9.29
CA LYS A 158 15.16 8.31 -9.96
C LYS A 158 15.57 6.98 -9.32
N LYS A 159 15.48 6.87 -7.98
CA LYS A 159 15.86 5.66 -7.24
C LYS A 159 14.80 4.56 -7.32
N SER A 160 13.52 4.93 -7.47
CA SER A 160 12.39 3.98 -7.38
C SER A 160 12.04 3.28 -8.69
N VAL A 161 12.68 3.64 -9.83
CA VAL A 161 12.17 3.20 -11.16
C VAL A 161 13.12 2.30 -11.90
N SER A 162 12.61 1.15 -12.33
CA SER A 162 13.17 0.36 -13.43
C SER A 162 12.71 0.90 -14.81
N TYR A 163 11.58 1.63 -14.87
CA TYR A 163 11.05 2.27 -16.08
C TYR A 163 10.39 3.60 -15.72
N THR A 164 10.92 4.69 -16.26
CA THR A 164 10.36 6.03 -16.07
C THR A 164 9.60 6.48 -17.31
N HIS A 165 8.30 6.72 -17.20
CA HIS A 165 7.59 7.65 -18.06
C HIS A 165 7.47 8.97 -17.29
N LEU A 166 8.48 9.84 -17.44
CA LEU A 166 8.37 11.25 -17.06
C LEU A 166 7.56 11.95 -18.15
N ARG A 167 6.32 12.32 -17.86
CA ARG A 167 5.64 13.38 -18.61
C ARG A 167 5.90 14.70 -17.89
N ALA A 168 6.63 15.57 -18.55
CA ALA A 168 6.70 17.00 -18.23
C ALA A 168 5.33 17.65 -18.44
#